data_4481828ab1e36366d590753b717cfc43
#
_entry.id   4481828ab1e36366d590753b717cfc43
#
_cell.length_a   1.000
_cell.length_b   1.000
_cell.length_c   1.000
_cell.angle_alpha   90.00
_cell.angle_beta   90.00
_cell.angle_gamma   90.00
#
_symmetry.space_group_name_H-M   'P 1'
#
loop_
_entity.id
_entity.type
_entity.pdbx_description
1 polymer ?
#
loop_
_entity_poly.entity_id
_entity_poly.type
_entity_poly.pdbx_seq_one_letter_code
_entity_poly.pdbx_strand_id
1 'polypeptide(L)'
;MPVSGPPAGEPSRSGSGTRPAAASAPAAVPPPPSAVPSPAAAPRPVGGPRPLAGHEPVADAGAFADPDPRPTPARGFDAVAEAVLGDGPLTAPGDSTAPALLAEPTARVNEAVKEGRTRDAAHLAEQVVTEASRTLGPEHPEVLRLRELTAYIAYLSGDPDRACVLSLDLARIHRRAGDAEAAYGNVQSAATAWRAVRDPGRGMELGRDLVGLWGELAAEEGPAAEDAEQLESARTRMGRLAERARAQAG
;
A
#
# COMPACT_ATOMS: atom_id res chain seq x y z
N MET A 1 -49.17 -2.50 -52.33
CA MET A 1 -48.74 -2.34 -53.73
C MET A 1 -48.10 -1.00 -53.92
N PRO A 2 -47.00 -0.84 -54.66
CA PRO A 2 -45.82 -1.70 -54.91
C PRO A 2 -44.51 -1.00 -54.55
N VAL A 3 -43.50 -1.76 -54.28
CA VAL A 3 -42.29 -2.14 -55.07
C VAL A 3 -41.25 -1.04 -55.30
N SER A 4 -40.04 -1.31 -54.90
CA SER A 4 -38.77 -1.34 -55.63
C SER A 4 -37.65 -1.22 -54.65
N GLY A 5 -36.85 -2.06 -54.49
CA GLY A 5 -35.71 -2.85 -54.77
C GLY A 5 -34.43 -2.06 -55.13
N PRO A 6 -33.23 -2.62 -54.84
CA PRO A 6 -31.96 -1.90 -54.71
C PRO A 6 -31.18 -1.75 -56.01
N PRO A 7 -30.01 -1.14 -56.01
CA PRO A 7 -28.90 -1.85 -56.63
C PRO A 7 -27.58 -1.89 -55.83
N ALA A 8 -26.93 -2.97 -56.10
CA ALA A 8 -25.55 -3.33 -55.79
C ALA A 8 -24.54 -2.45 -56.56
N GLY A 9 -23.32 -2.38 -56.04
CA GLY A 9 -22.17 -1.81 -56.73
C GLY A 9 -20.86 -2.05 -55.95
N GLU A 10 -20.23 -3.21 -56.14
CA GLU A 10 -18.77 -3.36 -56.09
C GLU A 10 -18.20 -2.93 -57.44
N PRO A 11 -16.91 -2.57 -57.57
CA PRO A 11 -15.85 -3.54 -57.47
C PRO A 11 -14.47 -3.03 -56.98
N SER A 12 -13.74 -3.99 -56.42
CA SER A 12 -12.29 -4.25 -56.52
C SER A 12 -11.34 -3.16 -57.02
N ARG A 13 -10.27 -2.94 -56.26
CA ARG A 13 -8.89 -2.96 -56.82
C ARG A 13 -7.84 -3.28 -55.79
N SER A 14 -7.12 -4.32 -56.10
CA SER A 14 -5.85 -4.79 -55.62
C SER A 14 -4.76 -3.69 -55.62
N GLY A 15 -3.94 -3.68 -54.58
CA GLY A 15 -2.70 -2.92 -54.55
C GLY A 15 -1.67 -3.68 -53.70
N SER A 16 -0.92 -4.56 -54.36
CA SER A 16 0.27 -5.20 -53.84
C SER A 16 1.37 -4.15 -53.61
N GLY A 17 1.90 -4.04 -52.40
CA GLY A 17 3.02 -3.19 -52.07
C GLY A 17 3.99 -3.98 -51.16
N THR A 18 5.05 -4.37 -51.75
CA THR A 18 6.21 -5.14 -51.33
C THR A 18 6.90 -4.57 -50.08
N ARG A 19 7.19 -5.44 -49.13
CA ARG A 19 8.09 -5.28 -47.99
C ARG A 19 9.54 -5.02 -48.46
N PRO A 20 10.35 -4.29 -47.70
CA PRO A 20 11.60 -4.88 -47.30
C PRO A 20 11.81 -4.94 -45.78
N ALA A 21 12.36 -6.08 -45.37
CA ALA A 21 12.82 -6.37 -44.04
C ALA A 21 14.04 -5.50 -43.68
N ALA A 22 13.99 -4.85 -42.52
CA ALA A 22 15.16 -4.29 -41.88
C ALA A 22 15.49 -5.15 -40.66
N ALA A 23 16.63 -5.77 -40.67
CA ALA A 23 17.22 -6.54 -39.61
C ALA A 23 17.57 -5.64 -38.43
N SER A 24 16.99 -5.90 -37.27
CA SER A 24 17.41 -5.28 -36.02
C SER A 24 18.51 -6.12 -35.39
N ALA A 25 19.65 -5.53 -35.18
CA ALA A 25 20.78 -6.06 -34.44
C ALA A 25 20.43 -6.22 -32.94
N PRO A 26 20.99 -7.22 -32.24
CA PRO A 26 20.75 -7.41 -30.82
C PRO A 26 21.44 -6.30 -30.00
N ALA A 27 20.68 -5.68 -29.09
CA ALA A 27 21.20 -4.74 -28.12
C ALA A 27 22.14 -5.43 -27.13
N ALA A 28 23.31 -4.84 -26.96
CA ALA A 28 24.34 -5.30 -26.04
C ALA A 28 23.87 -5.20 -24.59
N VAL A 29 24.05 -6.30 -23.86
CA VAL A 29 23.84 -6.39 -22.40
C VAL A 29 24.95 -5.62 -21.71
N PRO A 30 24.65 -4.68 -20.77
CA PRO A 30 25.68 -4.03 -19.97
C PRO A 30 26.29 -5.01 -18.95
N PRO A 31 27.59 -4.88 -18.66
CA PRO A 31 28.27 -5.73 -17.68
C PRO A 31 27.82 -5.42 -16.24
N PRO A 32 27.91 -6.41 -15.32
CA PRO A 32 27.56 -6.21 -13.91
C PRO A 32 28.55 -5.27 -13.21
N PRO A 33 28.10 -4.49 -12.20
CA PRO A 33 29.00 -3.62 -11.46
C PRO A 33 30.01 -4.41 -10.63
N SER A 34 31.25 -3.96 -10.69
CA SER A 34 32.41 -4.50 -9.96
C SER A 34 32.19 -4.45 -8.44
N ALA A 35 32.61 -5.54 -7.81
CA ALA A 35 32.63 -5.72 -6.37
C ALA A 35 33.45 -4.63 -5.66
N VAL A 36 32.87 -4.03 -4.64
CA VAL A 36 33.52 -3.10 -3.71
C VAL A 36 34.29 -3.92 -2.68
N PRO A 37 35.58 -3.63 -2.40
CA PRO A 37 36.35 -4.36 -1.37
C PRO A 37 35.89 -3.97 0.04
N SER A 38 35.75 -4.99 0.90
CA SER A 38 35.54 -4.85 2.34
C SER A 38 36.68 -4.07 3.02
N PRO A 39 36.39 -3.17 3.96
CA PRO A 39 37.41 -2.57 4.80
C PRO A 39 37.91 -3.56 5.86
N ALA A 40 39.23 -3.57 5.97
CA ALA A 40 40.02 -4.39 6.87
C ALA A 40 39.72 -4.11 8.36
N ALA A 41 39.85 -5.17 9.15
CA ALA A 41 39.71 -5.19 10.59
C ALA A 41 40.68 -4.24 11.30
N ALA A 42 40.16 -3.43 12.23
CA ALA A 42 40.94 -2.67 13.20
C ALA A 42 41.35 -3.52 14.41
N PRO A 43 42.54 -3.29 15.00
CA PRO A 43 43.08 -4.12 16.06
C PRO A 43 42.46 -3.82 17.43
N ARG A 44 42.35 -4.87 18.25
CA ARG A 44 41.93 -4.84 19.67
C ARG A 44 42.98 -4.19 20.55
N PRO A 45 42.62 -3.37 21.54
CA PRO A 45 43.52 -3.01 22.60
C PRO A 45 43.53 -4.08 23.71
N VAL A 46 44.77 -4.38 24.15
CA VAL A 46 45.12 -5.32 25.21
C VAL A 46 45.13 -4.59 26.54
N GLY A 47 44.52 -5.19 27.54
CA GLY A 47 44.98 -5.30 28.94
C GLY A 47 45.13 -4.06 29.81
N GLY A 48 44.39 -4.09 30.92
CA GLY A 48 44.69 -3.36 32.14
C GLY A 48 43.85 -3.86 33.32
N PRO A 49 44.31 -3.75 34.57
CA PRO A 49 44.13 -4.77 35.60
C PRO A 49 42.85 -4.64 36.45
N ARG A 50 42.43 -5.80 37.01
CA ARG A 50 41.42 -5.91 38.07
C ARG A 50 41.87 -5.23 39.36
N PRO A 51 40.93 -4.69 40.13
CA PRO A 51 40.96 -4.82 41.58
C PRO A 51 39.78 -5.61 42.16
N LEU A 52 40.06 -6.13 43.31
CA LEU A 52 39.40 -7.13 44.12
C LEU A 52 38.17 -6.60 44.89
N ALA A 53 37.32 -7.57 45.17
CA ALA A 53 36.59 -7.80 46.43
C ALA A 53 35.31 -7.01 46.73
N GLY A 54 34.20 -7.76 46.74
CA GLY A 54 33.40 -7.90 47.94
C GLY A 54 32.24 -6.93 48.12
N HIS A 55 31.07 -7.34 47.60
CA HIS A 55 29.81 -7.20 48.37
C HIS A 55 28.79 -8.11 47.73
N GLU A 56 28.27 -9.05 48.51
CA GLU A 56 27.09 -9.83 48.16
C GLU A 56 25.89 -8.89 48.17
N PRO A 57 25.03 -8.92 47.15
CA PRO A 57 23.72 -8.34 47.27
C PRO A 57 22.69 -9.40 47.70
N VAL A 58 22.02 -9.01 48.75
CA VAL A 58 20.80 -9.64 49.25
C VAL A 58 19.78 -9.78 48.10
N ALA A 59 19.27 -10.99 47.95
CA ALA A 59 18.18 -11.28 47.03
C ALA A 59 16.92 -10.53 47.48
N ASP A 60 16.46 -9.62 46.65
CA ASP A 60 15.06 -9.26 46.60
C ASP A 60 14.57 -9.51 45.17
N ALA A 61 14.00 -10.69 44.99
CA ALA A 61 13.38 -11.12 43.75
C ALA A 61 11.96 -10.55 43.66
N GLY A 62 11.85 -9.29 43.38
CA GLY A 62 10.64 -8.68 42.82
C GLY A 62 10.68 -8.84 41.32
N ALA A 63 10.27 -10.02 40.84
CA ALA A 63 9.99 -10.23 39.41
C ALA A 63 8.78 -9.35 39.00
N PHE A 64 9.05 -8.11 38.65
CA PHE A 64 8.16 -7.39 37.73
C PHE A 64 8.34 -8.05 36.36
N ALA A 65 7.48 -9.03 36.07
CA ALA A 65 7.26 -9.43 34.70
C ALA A 65 6.81 -8.18 33.97
N ASP A 66 7.66 -7.68 33.07
CA ASP A 66 7.25 -6.67 32.08
C ASP A 66 5.96 -7.18 31.46
N PRO A 67 4.87 -6.37 31.48
CA PRO A 67 3.68 -6.74 30.72
C PRO A 67 4.13 -6.90 29.28
N ASP A 68 3.80 -8.06 28.72
CA ASP A 68 3.99 -8.43 27.29
C ASP A 68 3.93 -7.17 26.44
N PRO A 69 4.98 -6.85 25.66
CA PRO A 69 4.96 -5.64 24.83
C PRO A 69 3.76 -5.78 23.91
N ARG A 70 2.73 -4.96 24.12
CA ARG A 70 1.58 -4.91 23.23
C ARG A 70 2.14 -4.77 21.83
N PRO A 71 1.74 -5.65 20.88
CA PRO A 71 2.24 -5.56 19.53
C PRO A 71 1.98 -4.14 19.03
N THR A 72 3.05 -3.46 18.64
CA THR A 72 2.93 -2.11 18.07
C THR A 72 2.01 -2.21 16.86
N PRO A 73 0.90 -1.47 16.79
CA PRO A 73 0.00 -1.56 15.66
C PRO A 73 0.77 -1.33 14.36
N ALA A 74 0.55 -2.22 13.40
CA ALA A 74 1.16 -2.09 12.09
C ALA A 74 0.80 -0.72 11.48
N ARG A 75 1.82 0.03 11.02
CA ARG A 75 1.61 1.40 10.54
C ARG A 75 1.33 1.40 9.04
N GLY A 76 0.13 1.83 8.68
CA GLY A 76 -0.25 1.97 7.28
C GLY A 76 -0.36 0.64 6.57
N PHE A 77 0.31 0.48 5.43
CA PHE A 77 0.26 -0.74 4.63
C PHE A 77 0.96 -1.96 5.23
N ASP A 78 1.60 -1.84 6.40
CA ASP A 78 2.38 -2.94 6.99
C ASP A 78 1.51 -4.16 7.27
N ALA A 79 0.29 -3.97 7.80
CA ALA A 79 -0.65 -5.07 8.04
C ALA A 79 -1.08 -5.78 6.74
N VAL A 80 -1.31 -5.00 5.66
CA VAL A 80 -1.68 -5.56 4.36
C VAL A 80 -0.47 -6.24 3.72
N ALA A 81 0.72 -5.65 3.84
CA ALA A 81 1.96 -6.24 3.35
C ALA A 81 2.26 -7.57 4.04
N GLU A 82 2.11 -7.64 5.36
CA GLU A 82 2.27 -8.87 6.14
C GLU A 82 1.25 -9.94 5.70
N ALA A 83 0.00 -9.55 5.49
CA ALA A 83 -1.03 -10.47 5.02
C ALA A 83 -0.76 -11.01 3.60
N VAL A 84 -0.14 -10.21 2.71
CA VAL A 84 0.19 -10.60 1.32
C VAL A 84 1.48 -11.41 1.24
N LEU A 85 2.51 -10.99 1.98
CA LEU A 85 3.86 -11.58 1.91
C LEU A 85 4.07 -12.68 2.94
N GLY A 86 3.29 -12.70 4.02
CA GLY A 86 3.30 -13.74 5.03
C GLY A 86 2.65 -15.04 4.53
N ASP A 87 3.01 -16.15 5.16
CA ASP A 87 2.41 -17.48 4.88
C ASP A 87 1.09 -17.70 5.64
N GLY A 88 0.58 -16.66 6.32
CA GLY A 88 -0.67 -16.72 7.08
C GLY A 88 -1.91 -16.67 6.18
N PRO A 89 -3.00 -17.38 6.53
CA PRO A 89 -4.25 -17.23 5.82
C PRO A 89 -4.81 -15.81 6.02
N LEU A 90 -5.20 -15.15 4.93
CA LEU A 90 -5.82 -13.81 4.93
C LEU A 90 -7.19 -13.74 5.64
N THR A 91 -7.66 -14.86 6.17
CA THR A 91 -9.00 -14.99 6.73
C THR A 91 -8.94 -15.11 8.25
N ALA A 92 -9.53 -14.14 8.96
CA ALA A 92 -9.94 -14.36 10.33
C ALA A 92 -11.00 -15.49 10.36
N PRO A 93 -10.93 -16.43 11.33
CA PRO A 93 -11.91 -17.51 11.43
C PRO A 93 -13.26 -16.92 11.85
N GLY A 94 -14.26 -16.97 10.99
CA GLY A 94 -15.59 -16.52 11.42
C GLY A 94 -16.75 -16.65 10.45
N ASP A 95 -16.54 -16.67 9.13
CA ASP A 95 -17.70 -16.78 8.22
C ASP A 95 -17.35 -17.60 6.96
N SER A 96 -17.99 -18.77 6.85
CA SER A 96 -17.43 -19.91 6.12
C SER A 96 -17.71 -19.96 4.62
N THR A 97 -18.49 -19.07 4.03
CA THR A 97 -18.95 -19.24 2.64
C THR A 97 -18.35 -18.21 1.67
N ALA A 98 -18.21 -16.97 2.08
CA ALA A 98 -17.63 -15.91 1.27
C ALA A 98 -16.11 -16.09 1.04
N PRO A 99 -15.31 -16.53 2.03
CA PRO A 99 -13.88 -16.77 1.86
C PRO A 99 -13.56 -17.81 0.78
N ALA A 100 -14.35 -18.85 0.63
CA ALA A 100 -14.09 -19.94 -0.31
C ALA A 100 -14.16 -19.47 -1.77
N LEU A 101 -15.10 -18.59 -2.10
CA LEU A 101 -15.26 -18.04 -3.46
C LEU A 101 -14.14 -17.07 -3.84
N LEU A 102 -13.57 -16.39 -2.84
CA LEU A 102 -12.54 -15.37 -3.03
C LEU A 102 -11.12 -15.91 -2.85
N ALA A 103 -10.96 -17.09 -2.26
CA ALA A 103 -9.65 -17.64 -1.94
C ALA A 103 -8.73 -17.79 -3.16
N GLU A 104 -9.21 -18.41 -4.23
CA GLU A 104 -8.41 -18.59 -5.44
C GLU A 104 -8.12 -17.28 -6.18
N PRO A 105 -9.11 -16.38 -6.43
CA PRO A 105 -8.85 -15.10 -7.03
C PRO A 105 -7.85 -14.24 -6.23
N THR A 106 -7.99 -14.20 -4.90
CA THR A 106 -7.07 -13.46 -4.03
C THR A 106 -5.67 -14.05 -4.03
N ALA A 107 -5.54 -15.39 -4.03
CA ALA A 107 -4.25 -16.05 -4.14
C ALA A 107 -3.51 -15.67 -5.43
N ARG A 108 -4.20 -15.58 -6.56
CA ARG A 108 -3.60 -15.13 -7.84
C ARG A 108 -3.13 -13.67 -7.77
N VAL A 109 -3.88 -12.80 -7.11
CA VAL A 109 -3.47 -11.41 -6.89
C VAL A 109 -2.19 -11.36 -6.06
N ASN A 110 -2.15 -12.08 -4.93
CA ASN A 110 -0.99 -12.14 -4.06
C ASN A 110 0.24 -12.70 -4.75
N GLU A 111 0.09 -13.75 -5.55
CA GLU A 111 1.17 -14.32 -6.34
C GLU A 111 1.74 -13.31 -7.34
N ALA A 112 0.89 -12.59 -8.05
CA ALA A 112 1.31 -11.53 -8.95
C ALA A 112 2.07 -10.41 -8.22
N VAL A 113 1.68 -10.09 -6.97
CA VAL A 113 2.41 -9.13 -6.12
C VAL A 113 3.77 -9.68 -5.72
N LYS A 114 3.84 -10.93 -5.24
CA LYS A 114 5.09 -11.61 -4.84
C LYS A 114 6.10 -11.69 -6.00
N GLU A 115 5.62 -11.90 -7.21
CA GLU A 115 6.44 -11.92 -8.43
C GLU A 115 6.80 -10.51 -8.96
N GLY A 116 6.37 -9.45 -8.30
CA GLY A 116 6.60 -8.07 -8.73
C GLY A 116 5.79 -7.63 -9.94
N ARG A 117 4.81 -8.42 -10.39
CA ARG A 117 3.89 -8.10 -11.51
C ARG A 117 2.75 -7.17 -11.02
N THR A 118 3.14 -6.01 -10.49
CA THR A 118 2.22 -5.10 -9.79
C THR A 118 1.09 -4.57 -10.68
N ARG A 119 1.33 -4.36 -11.99
CA ARG A 119 0.28 -3.93 -12.92
C ARG A 119 -0.75 -5.02 -13.17
N ASP A 120 -0.30 -6.27 -13.33
CA ASP A 120 -1.21 -7.40 -13.51
C ASP A 120 -2.00 -7.64 -12.22
N ALA A 121 -1.34 -7.55 -11.06
CA ALA A 121 -1.97 -7.62 -9.77
C ALA A 121 -3.06 -6.55 -9.60
N ALA A 122 -2.82 -5.31 -10.05
CA ALA A 122 -3.81 -4.23 -9.99
C ALA A 122 -5.07 -4.57 -10.81
N HIS A 123 -4.90 -5.03 -12.04
CA HIS A 123 -6.04 -5.44 -12.89
C HIS A 123 -6.82 -6.61 -12.29
N LEU A 124 -6.12 -7.63 -11.79
CA LEU A 124 -6.76 -8.78 -11.13
C LEU A 124 -7.53 -8.34 -9.89
N ALA A 125 -6.93 -7.51 -9.04
CA ALA A 125 -7.57 -7.01 -7.82
C ALA A 125 -8.85 -6.22 -8.12
N GLU A 126 -8.85 -5.36 -9.14
CA GLU A 126 -10.03 -4.61 -9.56
C GLU A 126 -11.17 -5.51 -10.05
N GLN A 127 -10.84 -6.56 -10.81
CA GLN A 127 -11.82 -7.54 -11.27
C GLN A 127 -12.41 -8.28 -10.08
N VAL A 128 -11.58 -8.75 -9.15
CA VAL A 128 -12.03 -9.46 -7.94
C VAL A 128 -12.91 -8.57 -7.07
N VAL A 129 -12.51 -7.31 -6.82
CA VAL A 129 -13.32 -6.34 -6.06
C VAL A 129 -14.67 -6.11 -6.73
N THR A 130 -14.68 -5.95 -8.04
CA THR A 130 -15.92 -5.70 -8.80
C THR A 130 -16.89 -6.87 -8.67
N GLU A 131 -16.41 -8.08 -8.86
CA GLU A 131 -17.24 -9.29 -8.79
C GLU A 131 -17.69 -9.58 -7.35
N ALA A 132 -16.78 -9.48 -6.40
CA ALA A 132 -17.10 -9.65 -4.99
C ALA A 132 -18.13 -8.61 -4.51
N SER A 133 -18.01 -7.34 -4.94
CA SER A 133 -18.96 -6.29 -4.59
C SER A 133 -20.37 -6.55 -5.13
N ARG A 134 -20.49 -7.16 -6.29
CA ARG A 134 -21.81 -7.54 -6.86
C ARG A 134 -22.45 -8.68 -6.08
N THR A 135 -21.64 -9.63 -5.61
CA THR A 135 -22.13 -10.86 -4.97
C THR A 135 -22.40 -10.65 -3.48
N LEU A 136 -21.49 -9.96 -2.77
CA LEU A 136 -21.51 -9.83 -1.32
C LEU A 136 -21.99 -8.44 -0.86
N GLY A 137 -21.94 -7.46 -1.74
CA GLY A 137 -22.16 -6.05 -1.41
C GLY A 137 -20.86 -5.27 -1.23
N PRO A 138 -20.86 -3.94 -1.51
CA PRO A 138 -19.64 -3.12 -1.55
C PRO A 138 -19.00 -2.86 -0.17
N GLU A 139 -19.75 -3.04 0.91
CA GLU A 139 -19.30 -2.83 2.29
C GLU A 139 -19.15 -4.16 3.08
N HIS A 140 -19.21 -5.30 2.36
CA HIS A 140 -18.95 -6.60 2.99
C HIS A 140 -17.49 -6.65 3.47
N PRO A 141 -17.19 -7.20 4.66
CA PRO A 141 -15.82 -7.21 5.22
C PRO A 141 -14.76 -7.76 4.26
N GLU A 142 -15.06 -8.84 3.53
CA GLU A 142 -14.12 -9.41 2.56
C GLU A 142 -13.88 -8.47 1.36
N VAL A 143 -14.89 -7.71 0.93
CA VAL A 143 -14.75 -6.70 -0.13
C VAL A 143 -13.90 -5.54 0.36
N LEU A 144 -14.06 -5.10 1.60
CA LEU A 144 -13.24 -4.05 2.19
C LEU A 144 -11.77 -4.47 2.27
N ARG A 145 -11.48 -5.71 2.68
CA ARG A 145 -10.11 -6.27 2.67
C ARG A 145 -9.50 -6.32 1.26
N LEU A 146 -10.28 -6.72 0.24
CA LEU A 146 -9.83 -6.68 -1.15
C LEU A 146 -9.55 -5.26 -1.64
N ARG A 147 -10.32 -4.27 -1.18
CA ARG A 147 -10.07 -2.86 -1.48
C ARG A 147 -8.82 -2.33 -0.79
N GLU A 148 -8.53 -2.77 0.44
CA GLU A 148 -7.26 -2.49 1.14
C GLU A 148 -6.07 -3.06 0.37
N LEU A 149 -6.18 -4.31 -0.08
CA LEU A 149 -5.19 -4.94 -0.96
C LEU A 149 -5.01 -4.14 -2.26
N THR A 150 -6.10 -3.67 -2.87
CA THR A 150 -6.05 -2.85 -4.09
C THR A 150 -5.33 -1.52 -3.84
N ALA A 151 -5.57 -0.86 -2.70
CA ALA A 151 -4.86 0.36 -2.33
C ALA A 151 -3.36 0.11 -2.14
N TYR A 152 -2.98 -1.00 -1.51
CA TYR A 152 -1.58 -1.40 -1.36
C TYR A 152 -0.91 -1.66 -2.71
N ILE A 153 -1.57 -2.38 -3.62
CA ILE A 153 -1.05 -2.65 -4.97
C ILE A 153 -0.89 -1.34 -5.77
N ALA A 154 -1.81 -0.39 -5.65
CA ALA A 154 -1.67 0.93 -6.27
C ALA A 154 -0.41 1.64 -5.76
N TYR A 155 -0.14 1.59 -4.46
CA TYR A 155 1.08 2.11 -3.86
C TYR A 155 2.35 1.45 -4.42
N LEU A 156 2.38 0.11 -4.48
CA LEU A 156 3.50 -0.66 -5.05
C LEU A 156 3.70 -0.40 -6.54
N SER A 157 2.64 -0.10 -7.27
CA SER A 157 2.68 0.22 -8.70
C SER A 157 3.19 1.65 -8.98
N GLY A 158 3.46 2.44 -7.94
CA GLY A 158 3.91 3.82 -8.06
C GLY A 158 2.79 4.81 -8.35
N ASP A 159 1.53 4.47 -8.02
CA ASP A 159 0.36 5.35 -8.06
C ASP A 159 -0.08 5.73 -6.64
N PRO A 160 0.69 6.60 -5.94
CA PRO A 160 0.40 6.99 -4.58
C PRO A 160 -0.87 7.84 -4.46
N ASP A 161 -1.26 8.55 -5.50
CA ASP A 161 -2.49 9.33 -5.54
C ASP A 161 -3.70 8.43 -5.39
N ARG A 162 -3.77 7.40 -6.21
CA ARG A 162 -4.83 6.40 -6.18
C ARG A 162 -4.85 5.63 -4.86
N ALA A 163 -3.68 5.20 -4.38
CA ALA A 163 -3.55 4.53 -3.09
C ALA A 163 -4.11 5.38 -1.95
N CYS A 164 -3.78 6.67 -1.92
CA CYS A 164 -4.28 7.62 -0.92
C CYS A 164 -5.82 7.75 -0.97
N VAL A 165 -6.38 7.93 -2.17
CA VAL A 165 -7.84 8.07 -2.33
C VAL A 165 -8.56 6.81 -1.87
N LEU A 166 -8.11 5.63 -2.30
CA LEU A 166 -8.73 4.35 -1.90
C LEU A 166 -8.68 4.14 -0.39
N SER A 167 -7.55 4.44 0.25
CA SER A 167 -7.41 4.32 1.71
C SER A 167 -8.30 5.33 2.45
N LEU A 168 -8.42 6.56 1.98
CA LEU A 168 -9.33 7.54 2.58
C LEU A 168 -10.81 7.13 2.47
N ASP A 169 -11.20 6.55 1.34
CA ASP A 169 -12.56 6.04 1.17
C ASP A 169 -12.86 4.88 2.13
N LEU A 170 -11.91 3.96 2.29
CA LEU A 170 -12.00 2.87 3.27
C LEU A 170 -12.09 3.40 4.70
N ALA A 171 -11.25 4.36 5.08
CA ALA A 171 -11.30 4.99 6.39
C ALA A 171 -12.68 5.61 6.67
N ARG A 172 -13.30 6.27 5.69
CA ARG A 172 -14.66 6.81 5.83
C ARG A 172 -15.72 5.73 6.00
N ILE A 173 -15.57 4.59 5.31
CA ILE A 173 -16.50 3.45 5.45
C ILE A 173 -16.40 2.87 6.85
N HIS A 174 -15.20 2.55 7.31
CA HIS A 174 -14.96 1.98 8.64
C HIS A 174 -15.42 2.92 9.76
N ARG A 175 -15.16 4.23 9.63
CA ARG A 175 -15.67 5.23 10.59
C ARG A 175 -17.19 5.21 10.67
N ARG A 176 -17.91 5.17 9.53
CA ARG A 176 -19.38 5.08 9.54
C ARG A 176 -19.89 3.78 10.14
N ALA A 177 -19.13 2.71 10.04
CA ALA A 177 -19.43 1.43 10.67
C ALA A 177 -19.09 1.39 12.18
N GLY A 178 -18.45 2.44 12.73
CA GLY A 178 -18.01 2.49 14.13
C GLY A 178 -16.73 1.69 14.40
N ASP A 179 -16.01 1.27 13.36
CA ASP A 179 -14.73 0.55 13.47
C ASP A 179 -13.58 1.56 13.48
N ALA A 180 -13.28 2.10 14.67
CA ALA A 180 -12.26 3.12 14.85
C ALA A 180 -10.84 2.62 14.52
N GLU A 181 -10.55 1.34 14.82
CA GLU A 181 -9.26 0.71 14.54
C GLU A 181 -9.00 0.61 13.04
N ALA A 182 -9.94 0.02 12.30
CA ALA A 182 -9.81 -0.11 10.85
C ALA A 182 -9.84 1.27 10.15
N ALA A 183 -10.65 2.23 10.64
CA ALA A 183 -10.66 3.58 10.12
C ALA A 183 -9.29 4.24 10.27
N TYR A 184 -8.68 4.14 11.44
CA TYR A 184 -7.37 4.72 11.70
C TYR A 184 -6.26 4.00 10.92
N GLY A 185 -6.26 2.68 10.82
CA GLY A 185 -5.32 1.92 9.99
C GLY A 185 -5.34 2.37 8.53
N ASN A 186 -6.52 2.63 7.98
CA ASN A 186 -6.67 3.16 6.63
C ASN A 186 -6.21 4.62 6.49
N VAL A 187 -6.36 5.46 7.52
CA VAL A 187 -5.76 6.81 7.56
C VAL A 187 -4.22 6.72 7.54
N GLN A 188 -3.63 5.79 8.27
CA GLN A 188 -2.18 5.59 8.24
C GLN A 188 -1.68 5.12 6.87
N SER A 189 -2.43 4.24 6.20
CA SER A 189 -2.16 3.83 4.81
C SER A 189 -2.24 5.02 3.85
N ALA A 190 -3.28 5.84 3.97
CA ALA A 190 -3.43 7.07 3.20
C ALA A 190 -2.28 8.04 3.44
N ALA A 191 -1.84 8.23 4.69
CA ALA A 191 -0.71 9.08 5.04
C ALA A 191 0.60 8.58 4.43
N THR A 192 0.81 7.26 4.40
CA THR A 192 1.97 6.62 3.77
C THR A 192 1.97 6.89 2.27
N ALA A 193 0.85 6.67 1.59
CA ALA A 193 0.70 6.96 0.18
C ALA A 193 0.89 8.46 -0.11
N TRP A 194 0.25 9.34 0.66
CA TRP A 194 0.36 10.79 0.51
C TRP A 194 1.80 11.31 0.62
N ARG A 195 2.63 10.71 1.48
CA ARG A 195 4.06 11.07 1.58
C ARG A 195 4.81 10.82 0.29
N ALA A 196 4.39 9.87 -0.53
CA ALA A 196 4.99 9.52 -1.82
C ALA A 196 4.50 10.40 -2.98
N VAL A 197 3.43 11.19 -2.81
CA VAL A 197 2.94 12.15 -3.82
C VAL A 197 3.97 13.23 -4.05
N ARG A 198 4.38 13.40 -5.30
CA ARG A 198 5.47 14.32 -5.70
C ARG A 198 4.97 15.69 -6.10
N ASP A 199 3.82 15.76 -6.76
CA ASP A 199 3.23 17.03 -7.18
C ASP A 199 2.69 17.81 -5.97
N PRO A 200 3.16 19.06 -5.74
CA PRO A 200 2.75 19.82 -4.56
C PRO A 200 1.27 20.21 -4.57
N GLY A 201 0.70 20.51 -5.74
CA GLY A 201 -0.71 20.86 -5.89
C GLY A 201 -1.59 19.68 -5.51
N ARG A 202 -1.31 18.51 -6.09
CA ARG A 202 -2.01 17.27 -5.77
C ARG A 202 -1.79 16.84 -4.31
N GLY A 203 -0.57 17.01 -3.82
CA GLY A 203 -0.26 16.77 -2.41
C GLY A 203 -1.05 17.67 -1.45
N MET A 204 -1.34 18.90 -1.84
CA MET A 204 -2.20 19.82 -1.07
C MET A 204 -3.68 19.40 -1.09
N GLU A 205 -4.20 18.93 -2.20
CA GLU A 205 -5.58 18.44 -2.31
C GLU A 205 -5.79 17.22 -1.42
N LEU A 206 -5.02 16.16 -1.66
CA LEU A 206 -5.09 14.92 -0.89
C LEU A 206 -4.81 15.14 0.60
N GLY A 207 -3.87 16.03 0.90
CA GLY A 207 -3.52 16.35 2.28
C GLY A 207 -4.64 17.07 3.05
N ARG A 208 -5.45 17.90 2.41
CA ARG A 208 -6.63 18.51 3.06
C ARG A 208 -7.64 17.43 3.45
N ASP A 209 -7.91 16.49 2.55
CA ASP A 209 -8.85 15.40 2.81
C ASP A 209 -8.33 14.49 3.92
N LEU A 210 -7.04 14.15 3.88
CA LEU A 210 -6.38 13.32 4.88
C LEU A 210 -6.40 13.98 6.26
N VAL A 211 -5.91 15.21 6.38
CA VAL A 211 -5.81 15.92 7.66
C VAL A 211 -7.20 16.23 8.22
N GLY A 212 -8.18 16.51 7.34
CA GLY A 212 -9.57 16.70 7.71
C GLY A 212 -10.15 15.46 8.37
N LEU A 213 -10.12 14.32 7.66
CA LEU A 213 -10.64 13.06 8.18
C LEU A 213 -9.89 12.59 9.44
N TRP A 214 -8.56 12.72 9.45
CA TRP A 214 -7.75 12.38 10.62
C TRP A 214 -8.10 13.25 11.84
N GLY A 215 -8.31 14.55 11.62
CA GLY A 215 -8.75 15.47 12.68
C GLY A 215 -10.13 15.11 13.25
N GLU A 216 -11.05 14.66 12.40
CA GLU A 216 -12.35 14.17 12.84
C GLU A 216 -12.23 12.90 13.69
N LEU A 217 -11.41 11.91 13.25
CA LEU A 217 -11.15 10.69 14.02
C LEU A 217 -10.42 10.98 15.34
N ALA A 218 -9.49 11.94 15.36
CA ALA A 218 -8.76 12.31 16.57
C ALA A 218 -9.63 13.07 17.60
N ALA A 219 -10.78 13.61 17.18
CA ALA A 219 -11.76 14.21 18.06
C ALA A 219 -12.72 13.17 18.69
N GLU A 220 -12.71 11.95 18.20
CA GLU A 220 -13.45 10.80 18.72
C GLU A 220 -12.55 9.98 19.67
N GLU A 221 -13.15 9.14 20.52
CA GLU A 221 -12.36 8.20 21.32
C GLU A 221 -11.81 7.09 20.44
N GLY A 222 -10.50 6.77 20.58
CA GLY A 222 -9.89 5.68 19.83
C GLY A 222 -8.43 5.94 19.44
N PRO A 223 -7.84 5.07 18.63
CA PRO A 223 -6.40 5.08 18.34
C PRO A 223 -5.92 6.35 17.63
N ALA A 224 -6.78 7.03 16.88
CA ALA A 224 -6.43 8.29 16.23
C ALA A 224 -6.22 9.44 17.25
N ALA A 225 -6.95 9.43 18.37
CA ALA A 225 -6.80 10.40 19.45
C ALA A 225 -5.50 10.16 20.24
N GLU A 226 -5.08 8.89 20.37
CA GLU A 226 -3.85 8.50 21.06
C GLU A 226 -2.58 8.89 20.27
N ASP A 227 -2.68 9.04 18.95
CA ASP A 227 -1.54 9.36 18.05
C ASP A 227 -1.63 10.80 17.47
N ALA A 228 -1.94 11.76 18.31
CA ALA A 228 -2.07 13.18 17.92
C ALA A 228 -0.77 13.75 17.31
N GLU A 229 0.39 13.21 17.67
CA GLU A 229 1.70 13.65 17.19
C GLU A 229 1.87 13.41 15.67
N GLN A 230 1.35 12.29 15.17
CA GLN A 230 1.38 11.97 13.75
C GLN A 230 0.48 12.93 12.94
N LEU A 231 -0.68 13.30 13.47
CA LEU A 231 -1.56 14.30 12.86
C LEU A 231 -0.86 15.66 12.77
N GLU A 232 -0.15 16.08 13.83
CA GLU A 232 0.58 17.35 13.81
C GLU A 232 1.75 17.34 12.83
N SER A 233 2.43 16.19 12.68
CA SER A 233 3.42 15.98 11.64
C SER A 233 2.83 16.13 10.23
N ALA A 234 1.62 15.61 10.01
CA ALA A 234 0.91 15.76 8.74
C ALA A 234 0.53 17.23 8.47
N ARG A 235 0.06 17.96 9.47
CA ARG A 235 -0.23 19.41 9.38
C ARG A 235 1.02 20.23 9.03
N THR A 236 2.15 19.91 9.67
CA THR A 236 3.43 20.55 9.38
C THR A 236 3.87 20.31 7.93
N ARG A 237 3.67 19.08 7.41
CA ARG A 237 3.94 18.78 5.99
C ARG A 237 3.04 19.60 5.07
N MET A 238 1.76 19.78 5.40
CA MET A 238 0.83 20.64 4.63
C MET A 238 1.37 22.05 4.50
N GLY A 239 1.88 22.64 5.58
CA GLY A 239 2.53 23.96 5.54
C GLY A 239 3.67 24.01 4.53
N ARG A 240 4.58 23.03 4.57
CA ARG A 240 5.71 22.94 3.61
C ARG A 240 5.26 22.75 2.15
N LEU A 241 4.18 22.01 1.90
CA LEU A 241 3.62 21.87 0.56
C LEU A 241 3.03 23.18 0.05
N ALA A 242 2.31 23.93 0.91
CA ALA A 242 1.76 25.23 0.56
C ALA A 242 2.86 26.25 0.19
N GLU A 243 3.98 26.25 0.88
CA GLU A 243 5.14 27.09 0.56
C GLU A 243 5.73 26.72 -0.80
N ARG A 244 5.94 25.42 -1.08
CA ARG A 244 6.43 24.96 -2.37
C ARG A 244 5.49 25.27 -3.52
N ALA A 245 4.18 25.08 -3.34
CA ALA A 245 3.19 25.40 -4.36
C ALA A 245 3.20 26.90 -4.70
N ARG A 246 3.34 27.78 -3.69
CA ARG A 246 3.47 29.23 -3.90
C ARG A 246 4.76 29.60 -4.65
N ALA A 247 5.88 28.95 -4.31
CA ALA A 247 7.15 29.20 -4.97
C ALA A 247 7.20 28.73 -6.44
N GLN A 248 6.32 27.79 -6.83
CA GLN A 248 6.19 27.33 -8.22
C GLN A 248 5.23 28.19 -9.06
N ALA A 249 4.36 28.97 -8.40
CA ALA A 249 3.37 29.81 -9.06
C ALA A 249 3.86 31.26 -9.32
N GLY A 250 5.00 31.65 -8.74
CA GLY A 250 5.64 32.96 -8.89
C GLY A 250 6.86 32.92 -9.74
#